data_4f4da5339c8dd636a1aa24018cf5a55d
#
_entry.id   4f4da5339c8dd636a1aa24018cf5a55d
#
_cell.length_a   1.000
_cell.length_b   1.000
_cell.length_c   1.000
_cell.angle_alpha   90.00
_cell.angle_beta   90.00
_cell.angle_gamma   90.00
#
_symmetry.space_group_name_H-M   'P 1'
#
loop_
_entity.id
_entity.type
_entity.pdbx_description
1 polymer ?
#
loop_
_entity_poly.entity_id
_entity_poly.type
_entity_poly.pdbx_seq_one_letter_code
_entity_poly.pdbx_strand_id
1 'polypeptide(L)'
;MAAGEGRRLRPITERWPKPILPIEGRAVVATLVRQLQAEGIGPITVVTGHLAEQVEHLLEGFDVRFARQPEPDGSADAVRRALEAGAGLPSLVCAADTLFRPGDMARVATAEAAGAVAYRADATKARIAIENGLVRQVVAPDQSLPFSSAPVWLLTEEIGLEDLPGPPFELSAAFQRAIDAGTRVAAVEIGPTRDLTDPTDLVRENFPYLGG
;
A
#
# COMPACT_ATOMS: atom_id res chain seq x y z
N MET A 1 -0.98 -5.56 -0.84
CA MET A 1 -2.22 -5.77 -0.04
C MET A 1 -3.43 -5.46 -0.90
N ALA A 2 -4.29 -6.46 -1.16
CA ALA A 2 -5.44 -6.42 -2.08
C ALA A 2 -6.76 -6.91 -1.41
N ALA A 3 -6.84 -6.88 -0.08
CA ALA A 3 -7.92 -7.50 0.69
C ALA A 3 -9.08 -6.57 1.05
N GLY A 4 -8.92 -5.26 0.89
CA GLY A 4 -9.89 -4.24 1.33
C GLY A 4 -11.20 -4.24 0.54
N GLU A 5 -12.32 -3.93 1.21
CA GLU A 5 -13.68 -3.89 0.62
C GLU A 5 -13.92 -2.71 -0.35
N GLY A 6 -13.11 -1.67 -0.33
CA GLY A 6 -13.30 -0.50 -1.20
C GLY A 6 -14.60 0.26 -0.98
N ARG A 7 -15.07 0.40 0.26
CA ARG A 7 -16.40 0.92 0.64
C ARG A 7 -16.79 2.24 -0.03
N ARG A 8 -15.83 3.14 -0.31
CA ARG A 8 -16.08 4.44 -0.97
C ARG A 8 -16.44 4.32 -2.46
N LEU A 9 -16.15 3.17 -3.06
CA LEU A 9 -16.49 2.86 -4.46
C LEU A 9 -17.78 2.05 -4.60
N ARG A 10 -18.54 1.82 -3.54
CA ARG A 10 -19.85 1.17 -3.62
C ARG A 10 -20.81 1.98 -4.49
N PRO A 11 -21.68 1.31 -5.28
CA PRO A 11 -21.96 -0.14 -5.32
C PRO A 11 -21.00 -0.95 -6.22
N ILE A 12 -20.02 -0.33 -6.89
CA ILE A 12 -19.12 -0.99 -7.84
C ILE A 12 -18.36 -2.13 -7.15
N THR A 13 -17.82 -1.85 -5.96
CA THR A 13 -17.02 -2.82 -5.19
C THR A 13 -17.81 -3.93 -4.51
N GLU A 14 -19.11 -3.93 -4.62
CA GLU A 14 -19.96 -5.08 -4.24
C GLU A 14 -19.86 -6.22 -5.27
N ARG A 15 -19.44 -5.93 -6.51
CA ARG A 15 -19.33 -6.89 -7.61
C ARG A 15 -17.90 -7.12 -8.08
N TRP A 16 -17.06 -6.10 -7.99
CA TRP A 16 -15.67 -6.14 -8.45
C TRP A 16 -14.74 -5.59 -7.36
N PRO A 17 -13.76 -6.36 -6.87
CA PRO A 17 -12.85 -5.87 -5.85
C PRO A 17 -12.02 -4.70 -6.40
N LYS A 18 -11.75 -3.70 -5.56
CA LYS A 18 -11.05 -2.48 -5.94
C LYS A 18 -9.74 -2.71 -6.73
N PRO A 19 -8.88 -3.69 -6.38
CA PRO A 19 -7.62 -3.93 -7.09
C PRO A 19 -7.77 -4.35 -8.57
N ILE A 20 -8.92 -4.89 -8.98
CA ILE A 20 -9.15 -5.24 -10.40
C ILE A 20 -9.78 -4.11 -11.22
N LEU A 21 -10.22 -3.04 -10.57
CA LEU A 21 -10.76 -1.88 -11.29
C LEU A 21 -9.67 -1.24 -12.16
N PRO A 22 -10.04 -0.70 -13.32
CA PRO A 22 -9.05 -0.25 -14.28
C PRO A 22 -8.55 1.18 -14.01
N ILE A 23 -7.28 1.40 -14.31
CA ILE A 23 -6.67 2.68 -14.65
C ILE A 23 -6.10 2.55 -16.06
N GLU A 24 -6.44 3.47 -16.95
CA GLU A 24 -6.10 3.38 -18.40
C GLU A 24 -6.51 2.03 -19.04
N GLY A 25 -7.68 1.53 -18.66
CA GLY A 25 -8.23 0.27 -19.17
C GLY A 25 -7.51 -0.99 -18.67
N ARG A 26 -6.60 -0.88 -17.70
CA ARG A 26 -5.83 -2.02 -17.16
C ARG A 26 -6.07 -2.16 -15.68
N ALA A 27 -6.31 -3.38 -15.21
CA ALA A 27 -6.48 -3.67 -13.79
C ALA A 27 -5.27 -3.16 -12.99
N VAL A 28 -5.53 -2.39 -11.91
CA VAL A 28 -4.49 -1.75 -11.11
C VAL A 28 -3.51 -2.78 -10.55
N VAL A 29 -4.02 -3.86 -9.96
CA VAL A 29 -3.16 -4.90 -9.35
C VAL A 29 -2.25 -5.59 -10.37
N ALA A 30 -2.75 -5.87 -11.58
CA ALA A 30 -1.94 -6.49 -12.62
C ALA A 30 -0.84 -5.54 -13.14
N THR A 31 -1.15 -4.25 -13.25
CA THR A 31 -0.19 -3.21 -13.61
C THR A 31 0.88 -3.08 -12.52
N LEU A 32 0.48 -3.05 -11.25
CA LEU A 32 1.40 -2.97 -10.12
C LEU A 32 2.33 -4.18 -10.02
N VAL A 33 1.81 -5.41 -10.21
CA VAL A 33 2.65 -6.61 -10.21
C VAL A 33 3.70 -6.55 -11.32
N ARG A 34 3.33 -6.15 -12.54
CA ARG A 34 4.30 -5.96 -13.63
C ARG A 34 5.32 -4.88 -13.32
N GLN A 35 4.92 -3.81 -12.66
CA GLN A 35 5.84 -2.74 -12.26
C GLN A 35 6.85 -3.25 -11.24
N LEU A 36 6.41 -3.97 -10.19
CA LEU A 36 7.30 -4.59 -9.20
C LEU A 36 8.31 -5.54 -9.86
N GLN A 37 7.83 -6.41 -10.76
CA GLN A 37 8.70 -7.35 -11.49
C GLN A 37 9.71 -6.60 -12.39
N ALA A 38 9.29 -5.55 -13.08
CA ALA A 38 10.17 -4.74 -13.92
C ALA A 38 11.25 -3.98 -13.11
N GLU A 39 10.97 -3.65 -11.85
CA GLU A 39 11.92 -3.05 -10.91
C GLU A 39 12.78 -4.10 -10.16
N GLY A 40 12.64 -5.40 -10.49
CA GLY A 40 13.38 -6.50 -9.86
C GLY A 40 12.92 -6.80 -8.42
N ILE A 41 11.72 -6.35 -8.03
CA ILE A 41 11.17 -6.55 -6.69
C ILE A 41 10.38 -7.86 -6.67
N GLY A 42 10.83 -8.80 -5.87
CA GLY A 42 10.21 -10.12 -5.68
C GLY A 42 10.99 -10.99 -4.70
N PRO A 43 10.41 -12.14 -4.31
CA PRO A 43 9.12 -12.72 -4.71
C PRO A 43 7.91 -11.90 -4.24
N ILE A 44 6.79 -11.97 -4.99
CA ILE A 44 5.59 -11.19 -4.71
C ILE A 44 4.53 -12.06 -4.04
N THR A 45 4.02 -11.62 -2.88
CA THR A 45 2.84 -12.19 -2.23
C THR A 45 1.68 -11.19 -2.30
N VAL A 46 0.57 -11.60 -2.91
CA VAL A 46 -0.66 -10.81 -2.98
C VAL A 46 -1.61 -11.26 -1.87
N VAL A 47 -1.90 -10.36 -0.93
CA VAL A 47 -2.89 -10.64 0.12
C VAL A 47 -4.27 -10.29 -0.41
N THR A 48 -5.14 -11.29 -0.53
CA THR A 48 -6.51 -11.18 -1.02
C THR A 48 -7.52 -11.32 0.12
N GLY A 49 -8.72 -10.80 -0.05
CA GLY A 49 -9.78 -10.82 0.96
C GLY A 49 -11.15 -10.66 0.31
N HIS A 50 -11.69 -9.45 0.27
CA HIS A 50 -12.97 -9.18 -0.38
C HIS A 50 -12.95 -9.60 -1.86
N LEU A 51 -13.87 -10.51 -2.25
CA LEU A 51 -13.95 -11.09 -3.61
C LEU A 51 -12.60 -11.67 -4.09
N ALA A 52 -11.89 -12.38 -3.20
CA ALA A 52 -10.53 -12.89 -3.39
C ALA A 52 -10.37 -13.64 -4.72
N GLU A 53 -11.33 -14.52 -5.06
CA GLU A 53 -11.28 -15.37 -6.24
C GLU A 53 -11.15 -14.56 -7.54
N GLN A 54 -11.74 -13.37 -7.61
CA GLN A 54 -11.64 -12.53 -8.80
C GLN A 54 -10.23 -11.94 -8.96
N VAL A 55 -9.57 -11.57 -7.87
CA VAL A 55 -8.19 -11.08 -7.89
C VAL A 55 -7.23 -12.21 -8.24
N GLU A 56 -7.42 -13.38 -7.64
CA GLU A 56 -6.61 -14.58 -7.86
C GLU A 56 -6.73 -15.05 -9.32
N HIS A 57 -7.95 -15.14 -9.86
CA HIS A 57 -8.21 -15.50 -11.24
C HIS A 57 -7.59 -14.49 -12.24
N LEU A 58 -7.70 -13.19 -11.97
CA LEU A 58 -7.07 -12.15 -12.82
C LEU A 58 -5.53 -12.30 -12.87
N LEU A 59 -4.93 -12.75 -11.78
CA LEU A 59 -3.48 -12.91 -11.67
C LEU A 59 -3.00 -14.33 -12.01
N GLU A 60 -3.87 -15.20 -12.51
CA GLU A 60 -3.44 -16.50 -13.06
C GLU A 60 -2.37 -16.29 -14.15
N GLY A 61 -1.27 -17.04 -14.04
CA GLY A 61 -0.12 -16.91 -14.95
C GLY A 61 0.88 -15.81 -14.60
N PHE A 62 0.64 -15.01 -13.56
CA PHE A 62 1.66 -14.16 -12.96
C PHE A 62 2.51 -14.96 -11.96
N ASP A 63 3.80 -14.65 -11.86
CA ASP A 63 4.65 -15.21 -10.82
C ASP A 63 4.40 -14.51 -9.48
N VAL A 64 3.33 -14.93 -8.82
CA VAL A 64 2.90 -14.42 -7.50
C VAL A 64 2.39 -15.55 -6.61
N ARG A 65 2.51 -15.37 -5.31
CA ARG A 65 1.87 -16.20 -4.29
C ARG A 65 0.66 -15.48 -3.74
N PHE A 66 -0.31 -16.22 -3.21
CA PHE A 66 -1.48 -15.67 -2.55
C PHE A 66 -1.48 -15.99 -1.07
N ALA A 67 -1.92 -15.03 -0.27
CA ALA A 67 -2.30 -15.21 1.12
C ALA A 67 -3.70 -14.63 1.31
N ARG A 68 -4.56 -15.28 2.08
CA ARG A 68 -5.94 -14.81 2.30
C ARG A 68 -6.07 -14.13 3.66
N GLN A 69 -6.72 -12.97 3.66
CA GLN A 69 -7.20 -12.28 4.84
C GLN A 69 -8.72 -12.44 4.90
N PRO A 70 -9.26 -13.35 5.73
CA PRO A 70 -10.70 -13.65 5.75
C PRO A 70 -11.56 -12.47 6.21
N GLU A 71 -11.08 -11.74 7.22
CA GLU A 71 -11.74 -10.58 7.79
C GLU A 71 -10.93 -9.31 7.49
N PRO A 72 -11.58 -8.14 7.27
CA PRO A 72 -10.89 -6.90 6.94
C PRO A 72 -10.26 -6.24 8.19
N ASP A 73 -9.41 -6.97 8.92
CA ASP A 73 -8.85 -6.61 10.21
C ASP A 73 -7.67 -5.64 10.14
N GLY A 74 -7.48 -4.98 9.00
CA GLY A 74 -6.49 -3.92 8.82
C GLY A 74 -5.23 -4.34 8.07
N SER A 75 -4.37 -3.35 7.83
CA SER A 75 -3.19 -3.51 6.96
C SER A 75 -2.08 -4.34 7.61
N ALA A 76 -1.90 -4.25 8.93
CA ALA A 76 -0.92 -5.07 9.63
C ALA A 76 -1.34 -6.55 9.70
N ASP A 77 -2.64 -6.83 9.84
CA ASP A 77 -3.12 -8.21 9.75
C ASP A 77 -2.90 -8.80 8.35
N ALA A 78 -3.16 -8.03 7.30
CA ALA A 78 -2.85 -8.45 5.92
C ALA A 78 -1.37 -8.84 5.76
N VAL A 79 -0.45 -8.07 6.35
CA VAL A 79 0.99 -8.38 6.30
C VAL A 79 1.31 -9.64 7.12
N ARG A 80 0.71 -9.82 8.31
CA ARG A 80 0.87 -11.05 9.09
C ARG A 80 0.47 -12.29 8.27
N ARG A 81 -0.66 -12.23 7.55
CA ARG A 81 -1.08 -13.31 6.65
C ARG A 81 -0.06 -13.63 5.55
N ALA A 82 0.58 -12.59 4.99
CA ALA A 82 1.66 -12.79 4.02
C ALA A 82 2.88 -13.48 4.64
N LEU A 83 3.30 -13.07 5.84
CA LEU A 83 4.42 -13.68 6.57
C LEU A 83 4.11 -15.14 6.95
N GLU A 84 2.92 -15.43 7.45
CA GLU A 84 2.42 -16.78 7.73
C GLU A 84 2.42 -17.68 6.47
N ALA A 85 2.17 -17.09 5.30
CA ALA A 85 2.24 -17.76 4.00
C ALA A 85 3.66 -17.87 3.43
N GLY A 86 4.68 -17.49 4.20
CA GLY A 86 6.09 -17.64 3.86
C GLY A 86 6.71 -16.45 3.12
N ALA A 87 6.11 -15.26 3.20
CA ALA A 87 6.81 -14.03 2.81
C ALA A 87 7.95 -13.77 3.82
N GLY A 88 9.12 -13.35 3.30
CA GLY A 88 10.29 -13.04 4.13
C GLY A 88 10.39 -11.56 4.50
N LEU A 89 11.32 -11.25 5.42
CA LEU A 89 11.76 -9.90 5.72
C LEU A 89 13.23 -9.71 5.29
N PRO A 90 13.64 -8.52 4.87
CA PRO A 90 12.80 -7.33 4.70
C PRO A 90 11.81 -7.44 3.53
N SER A 91 10.65 -6.82 3.65
CA SER A 91 9.60 -6.81 2.63
C SER A 91 9.15 -5.40 2.26
N LEU A 92 9.03 -5.13 0.97
CA LEU A 92 8.31 -3.95 0.49
C LEU A 92 6.81 -4.22 0.55
N VAL A 93 6.09 -3.45 1.33
CA VAL A 93 4.63 -3.56 1.48
C VAL A 93 3.96 -2.39 0.75
N CYS A 94 3.01 -2.67 -0.14
CA CYS A 94 2.26 -1.63 -0.84
C CYS A 94 0.77 -1.96 -0.96
N ALA A 95 -0.06 -0.92 -1.10
CA ALA A 95 -1.47 -1.08 -1.40
C ALA A 95 -1.65 -1.44 -2.88
N ALA A 96 -2.52 -2.41 -3.15
CA ALA A 96 -2.76 -2.94 -4.50
C ALA A 96 -3.82 -2.15 -5.30
N ASP A 97 -4.19 -0.98 -4.83
CA ASP A 97 -5.15 -0.06 -5.47
C ASP A 97 -4.50 1.23 -5.97
N THR A 98 -3.18 1.28 -5.96
CA THR A 98 -2.37 2.47 -6.26
C THR A 98 -1.30 2.14 -7.28
N LEU A 99 -1.11 3.02 -8.27
CA LEU A 99 0.01 2.99 -9.21
C LEU A 99 1.05 4.05 -8.82
N PHE A 100 2.31 3.69 -8.97
CA PHE A 100 3.47 4.50 -8.61
C PHE A 100 4.26 4.90 -9.85
N ARG A 101 5.11 5.90 -9.75
CA ARG A 101 6.06 6.19 -10.82
C ARG A 101 7.16 5.12 -10.88
N PRO A 102 7.69 4.84 -12.06
CA PRO A 102 8.85 3.94 -12.19
C PRO A 102 10.00 4.37 -11.28
N GLY A 103 10.59 3.41 -10.57
CA GLY A 103 11.69 3.62 -9.63
C GLY A 103 11.29 4.06 -8.23
N ASP A 104 10.04 4.47 -7.99
CA ASP A 104 9.60 4.89 -6.65
C ASP A 104 9.65 3.74 -5.65
N MET A 105 9.18 2.57 -6.05
CA MET A 105 9.16 1.41 -5.17
C MET A 105 10.57 0.87 -4.91
N ALA A 106 11.44 0.88 -5.92
CA ALA A 106 12.84 0.50 -5.74
C ALA A 106 13.56 1.43 -4.74
N ARG A 107 13.30 2.75 -4.77
CA ARG A 107 13.87 3.69 -3.77
C ARG A 107 13.46 3.36 -2.35
N VAL A 108 12.19 2.99 -2.15
CA VAL A 108 11.72 2.61 -0.80
C VAL A 108 12.33 1.26 -0.39
N ALA A 109 12.38 0.30 -1.31
CA ALA A 109 12.91 -1.04 -1.05
C ALA A 109 14.42 -1.04 -0.71
N THR A 110 15.17 -0.06 -1.19
CA THR A 110 16.62 0.08 -0.97
C THR A 110 16.99 1.09 0.11
N ALA A 111 16.04 1.58 0.90
CA ALA A 111 16.32 2.50 1.99
C ALA A 111 17.20 1.86 3.07
N GLU A 112 18.32 2.49 3.38
CA GLU A 112 19.28 2.02 4.40
C GLU A 112 18.83 2.45 5.80
N ALA A 113 17.79 1.79 6.34
CA ALA A 113 17.24 2.08 7.66
C ALA A 113 16.53 0.85 8.24
N ALA A 114 16.21 0.91 9.52
CA ALA A 114 15.46 -0.12 10.23
C ALA A 114 13.98 -0.23 9.78
N GLY A 115 13.58 0.54 8.80
CA GLY A 115 12.29 0.58 8.14
C GLY A 115 12.15 1.87 7.34
N ALA A 116 11.21 1.93 6.38
CA ALA A 116 10.93 3.15 5.65
C ALA A 116 9.44 3.35 5.40
N VAL A 117 9.02 4.62 5.35
CA VAL A 117 7.68 5.03 4.95
C VAL A 117 7.82 5.98 3.77
N ALA A 118 7.10 5.68 2.68
CA ALA A 118 7.01 6.58 1.54
C ALA A 118 6.11 7.78 1.86
N TYR A 119 6.46 8.93 1.32
CA TYR A 119 5.64 10.14 1.41
C TYR A 119 5.63 10.92 0.08
N ARG A 120 4.66 11.81 -0.06
CA ARG A 120 4.48 12.68 -1.22
C ARG A 120 4.44 14.15 -0.79
N ALA A 121 4.97 15.01 -1.66
CA ALA A 121 4.90 16.46 -1.51
C ALA A 121 3.49 16.98 -1.89
N ASP A 122 2.44 16.40 -1.34
CA ASP A 122 1.07 16.89 -1.45
C ASP A 122 0.40 16.89 -0.07
N ALA A 123 -0.71 17.61 0.04
CA ALA A 123 -1.41 17.80 1.30
C ALA A 123 -2.85 17.25 1.25
N THR A 124 -3.10 16.25 0.45
CA THR A 124 -4.46 15.75 0.16
C THR A 124 -4.90 14.55 1.01
N LYS A 125 -3.94 13.86 1.67
CA LYS A 125 -4.20 12.64 2.46
C LYS A 125 -3.67 12.77 3.89
N ALA A 126 -3.57 11.67 4.61
CA ALA A 126 -3.05 11.65 5.98
C ALA A 126 -1.65 12.29 6.06
N ARG A 127 -1.49 13.29 6.92
CA ARG A 127 -0.23 14.00 7.09
C ARG A 127 0.83 13.12 7.73
N ILE A 128 2.08 13.37 7.36
CA ILE A 128 3.27 12.73 7.94
C ILE A 128 4.22 13.81 8.45
N ALA A 129 4.76 13.62 9.65
CA ALA A 129 5.78 14.52 10.20
C ALA A 129 7.18 13.92 9.94
N ILE A 130 8.04 14.72 9.33
CA ILE A 130 9.41 14.32 8.94
C ILE A 130 10.40 15.33 9.50
N GLU A 131 11.47 14.82 10.06
CA GLU A 131 12.59 15.62 10.55
C GLU A 131 13.92 14.95 10.22
N ASN A 132 14.84 15.67 9.59
CA ASN A 132 16.17 15.17 9.19
C ASN A 132 16.12 13.84 8.39
N GLY A 133 15.15 13.70 7.47
CA GLY A 133 14.98 12.49 6.65
C GLY A 133 14.39 11.28 7.39
N LEU A 134 13.97 11.46 8.64
CA LEU A 134 13.33 10.42 9.44
C LEU A 134 11.86 10.76 9.71
N VAL A 135 11.04 9.73 9.74
CA VAL A 135 9.63 9.84 10.14
C VAL A 135 9.55 10.05 11.64
N ARG A 136 8.76 11.04 12.08
CA ARG A 136 8.43 11.30 13.49
C ARG A 136 7.01 10.87 13.80
N GLN A 137 6.09 11.14 12.88
CA GLN A 137 4.70 10.68 13.00
C GLN A 137 4.22 10.16 11.65
N VAL A 138 3.78 8.91 11.61
CA VAL A 138 3.27 8.26 10.39
C VAL A 138 1.91 8.82 9.99
N VAL A 139 1.09 9.16 10.99
CA VAL A 139 -0.19 9.87 10.83
C VAL A 139 -0.15 11.06 11.78
N ALA A 140 0.21 12.22 11.26
CA ALA A 140 0.32 13.43 12.06
C ALA A 140 -1.05 14.12 12.19
N PRO A 141 -1.42 14.61 13.38
CA PRO A 141 -2.65 15.37 13.59
C PRO A 141 -2.59 16.78 12.98
N ASP A 142 -1.39 17.32 12.81
CA ASP A 142 -1.18 18.66 12.26
C ASP A 142 -1.47 18.68 10.76
N GLN A 143 -2.59 19.31 10.38
CA GLN A 143 -3.03 19.42 9.00
C GLN A 143 -2.27 20.50 8.20
N SER A 144 -1.41 21.28 8.83
CA SER A 144 -0.58 22.30 8.17
C SER A 144 0.68 21.70 7.52
N LEU A 145 1.05 20.47 7.87
CA LEU A 145 2.21 19.79 7.31
C LEU A 145 2.06 19.62 5.78
N PRO A 146 3.13 19.84 5.01
CA PRO A 146 3.06 19.85 3.54
C PRO A 146 3.07 18.45 2.91
N PHE A 147 3.34 17.41 3.69
CA PHE A 147 3.55 16.05 3.20
C PHE A 147 2.41 15.12 3.58
N SER A 148 2.07 14.18 2.68
CA SER A 148 1.17 13.07 2.96
C SER A 148 1.91 11.73 2.95
N SER A 149 1.57 10.83 3.86
CA SER A 149 2.03 9.44 3.79
C SER A 149 1.51 8.77 2.51
N ALA A 150 2.33 7.93 1.91
CA ALA A 150 1.97 7.11 0.77
C ALA A 150 1.89 5.62 1.18
N PRO A 151 1.08 4.82 0.47
CA PRO A 151 0.82 3.45 0.90
C PRO A 151 1.93 2.48 0.46
N VAL A 152 3.19 2.83 0.77
CA VAL A 152 4.37 1.99 0.55
C VAL A 152 5.27 2.06 1.77
N TRP A 153 5.69 0.91 2.27
CA TRP A 153 6.53 0.75 3.45
C TRP A 153 7.64 -0.28 3.20
N LEU A 154 8.82 -0.05 3.75
CA LEU A 154 9.82 -1.10 3.93
C LEU A 154 9.67 -1.66 5.33
N LEU A 155 9.19 -2.90 5.42
CA LEU A 155 9.04 -3.63 6.67
C LEU A 155 10.27 -4.48 6.91
N THR A 156 10.88 -4.34 8.08
CA THR A 156 12.01 -5.13 8.55
C THR A 156 11.64 -5.85 9.86
N GLU A 157 12.54 -6.64 10.40
CA GLU A 157 12.33 -7.34 11.68
C GLU A 157 12.18 -6.37 12.88
N GLU A 158 12.72 -5.15 12.77
CA GLU A 158 12.62 -4.13 13.82
C GLU A 158 11.23 -3.49 13.94
N ILE A 159 10.36 -3.71 12.92
CA ILE A 159 8.98 -3.24 12.94
C ILE A 159 8.07 -4.40 13.36
N GLY A 160 7.90 -4.57 14.66
CA GLY A 160 7.04 -5.63 15.19
C GLY A 160 5.55 -5.42 14.85
N LEU A 161 4.85 -6.51 14.54
CA LEU A 161 3.42 -6.50 14.21
C LEU A 161 2.53 -7.06 15.34
N GLU A 162 3.12 -7.51 16.45
CA GLU A 162 2.42 -8.06 17.60
C GLU A 162 1.82 -6.93 18.46
N ASP A 163 0.78 -7.25 19.23
CA ASP A 163 0.18 -6.37 20.24
C ASP A 163 -0.20 -4.96 19.73
N LEU A 164 -0.65 -4.87 18.49
CA LEU A 164 -1.16 -3.62 17.92
C LEU A 164 -2.56 -3.32 18.43
N PRO A 165 -2.91 -2.03 18.58
CA PRO A 165 -4.29 -1.64 18.86
C PRO A 165 -5.20 -2.00 17.68
N GLY A 166 -6.34 -2.59 17.96
CA GLY A 166 -7.30 -2.93 16.91
C GLY A 166 -8.34 -3.94 17.34
N PRO A 167 -9.15 -4.50 16.44
CA PRO A 167 -9.21 -4.22 15.00
C PRO A 167 -9.76 -2.82 14.66
N PRO A 168 -9.41 -2.22 13.53
CA PRO A 168 -8.43 -2.70 12.57
C PRO A 168 -6.98 -2.53 13.03
N PHE A 169 -6.15 -3.56 12.79
CA PHE A 169 -4.71 -3.54 13.08
C PHE A 169 -3.98 -2.85 11.92
N GLU A 170 -3.54 -1.62 12.12
CA GLU A 170 -2.96 -0.81 11.04
C GLU A 170 -1.43 -0.83 11.03
N LEU A 171 -0.84 -0.90 9.84
CA LEU A 171 0.61 -0.83 9.67
C LEU A 171 1.18 0.49 10.19
N SER A 172 0.46 1.59 10.01
CA SER A 172 0.85 2.88 10.55
C SER A 172 1.04 2.87 12.07
N ALA A 173 0.25 2.09 12.80
CA ALA A 173 0.40 1.94 14.25
C ALA A 173 1.66 1.13 14.60
N ALA A 174 2.00 0.08 13.82
CA ALA A 174 3.22 -0.68 13.99
C ALA A 174 4.47 0.20 13.82
N PHE A 175 4.51 0.96 12.73
CA PHE A 175 5.60 1.89 12.46
C PHE A 175 5.69 3.00 13.52
N GLN A 176 4.55 3.57 13.93
CA GLN A 176 4.56 4.60 14.98
C GLN A 176 5.10 4.06 16.30
N ARG A 177 4.67 2.87 16.71
CA ARG A 177 5.18 2.22 17.92
C ARG A 177 6.69 1.99 17.87
N ALA A 178 7.22 1.55 16.72
CA ALA A 178 8.66 1.37 16.54
C ALA A 178 9.41 2.71 16.63
N ILE A 179 8.87 3.78 16.04
CA ILE A 179 9.42 5.13 16.12
C ILE A 179 9.45 5.62 17.57
N ASP A 180 8.36 5.43 18.31
CA ASP A 180 8.22 5.83 19.70
C ASP A 180 9.20 5.05 20.61
N ALA A 181 9.55 3.82 20.23
CA ALA A 181 10.59 3.00 20.87
C ALA A 181 12.02 3.37 20.45
N GLY A 182 12.20 4.36 19.57
CA GLY A 182 13.51 4.85 19.13
C GLY A 182 14.04 4.24 17.83
N THR A 183 13.25 3.40 17.15
CA THR A 183 13.63 2.84 15.85
C THR A 183 13.72 3.96 14.78
N ARG A 184 14.82 3.95 14.03
CA ARG A 184 15.03 4.94 12.95
C ARG A 184 14.32 4.49 11.68
N VAL A 185 13.20 5.12 11.38
CA VAL A 185 12.40 4.89 10.17
C VAL A 185 12.67 5.99 9.15
N ALA A 186 13.16 5.63 7.98
CA ALA A 186 13.46 6.59 6.91
C ALA A 186 12.17 7.15 6.29
N ALA A 187 12.18 8.43 5.97
CA ALA A 187 11.18 9.06 5.13
C ALA A 187 11.69 9.06 3.68
N VAL A 188 10.98 8.41 2.75
CA VAL A 188 11.37 8.31 1.35
C VAL A 188 10.37 9.06 0.47
N GLU A 189 10.83 10.13 -0.18
CA GLU A 189 9.98 10.88 -1.10
C GLU A 189 9.71 10.08 -2.37
N ILE A 190 8.42 10.02 -2.77
CA ILE A 190 7.98 9.45 -4.03
C ILE A 190 7.19 10.47 -4.84
N GLY A 191 7.03 10.20 -6.12
CA GLY A 191 6.22 11.02 -7.01
C GLY A 191 4.72 10.93 -6.74
N PRO A 192 3.90 11.69 -7.48
CA PRO A 192 2.45 11.56 -7.46
C PRO A 192 2.00 10.14 -7.77
N THR A 193 1.05 9.66 -7.00
CA THR A 193 0.42 8.35 -7.21
C THR A 193 -0.93 8.49 -7.91
N ARG A 194 -1.37 7.41 -8.55
CA ARG A 194 -2.72 7.30 -9.14
C ARG A 194 -3.47 6.21 -8.41
N ASP A 195 -4.60 6.56 -7.82
CA ASP A 195 -5.43 5.64 -7.06
C ASP A 195 -6.92 5.93 -7.27
N LEU A 196 -7.72 4.91 -7.15
CA LEU A 196 -9.17 5.02 -7.25
C LEU A 196 -9.75 5.21 -5.85
N THR A 197 -10.13 6.42 -5.49
CA THR A 197 -10.69 6.72 -4.18
C THR A 197 -12.20 6.77 -4.18
N ASP A 198 -12.80 7.31 -5.23
CA ASP A 198 -14.24 7.43 -5.43
C ASP A 198 -14.65 7.08 -6.89
N PRO A 199 -15.95 6.96 -7.20
CA PRO A 199 -16.40 6.61 -8.56
C PRO A 199 -15.98 7.59 -9.64
N THR A 200 -15.73 8.87 -9.32
CA THR A 200 -15.32 9.87 -10.32
C THR A 200 -13.88 9.64 -10.78
N ASP A 201 -13.05 9.04 -9.94
CA ASP A 201 -11.70 8.65 -10.32
C ASP A 201 -11.71 7.60 -11.44
N LEU A 202 -12.68 6.66 -11.44
CA LEU A 202 -12.81 5.69 -12.54
C LEU A 202 -13.07 6.39 -13.88
N VAL A 203 -13.87 7.45 -13.89
CA VAL A 203 -14.12 8.24 -15.10
C VAL A 203 -12.86 9.00 -15.49
N ARG A 204 -12.27 9.73 -14.57
CA ARG A 204 -11.05 10.53 -14.81
C ARG A 204 -9.89 9.69 -15.33
N GLU A 205 -9.67 8.53 -14.72
CA GLU A 205 -8.52 7.68 -15.02
C GLU A 205 -8.68 6.85 -16.31
N ASN A 206 -9.92 6.64 -16.78
CA ASN A 206 -10.17 5.82 -17.97
C ASN A 206 -10.74 6.62 -19.16
N PHE A 207 -11.34 7.79 -18.89
CA PHE A 207 -11.98 8.61 -19.91
C PHE A 207 -11.61 10.10 -19.73
N PRO A 208 -10.32 10.46 -19.79
CA PRO A 208 -9.86 11.82 -19.51
C PRO A 208 -10.46 12.87 -20.46
N TYR A 209 -10.90 12.46 -21.65
CA TYR A 209 -11.57 13.32 -22.63
C TYR A 209 -13.03 13.69 -22.27
N LEU A 210 -13.62 13.09 -21.24
CA LEU A 210 -14.95 13.44 -20.77
C LEU A 210 -14.95 14.54 -19.69
N GLY A 211 -13.76 14.92 -19.20
CA GLY A 211 -13.56 15.90 -18.14
C GLY A 211 -13.20 17.31 -18.64
N GLY A 212 -13.54 17.65 -19.88
CA GLY A 212 -13.31 18.97 -20.48
C GLY A 212 -14.46 19.93 -20.23
#